data_69d1d7a36a2798042b22b5e351165263
#
_entry.id   69d1d7a36a2798042b22b5e351165263
#
_cell.length_a   1.000
_cell.length_b   1.000
_cell.length_c   1.000
_cell.angle_alpha   90.00
_cell.angle_beta   90.00
_cell.angle_gamma   90.00
#
_symmetry.space_group_name_H-M   'P 1'
#
loop_
_entity.id
_entity.type
_entity.pdbx_description
1 polymer ?
#
loop_
_entity_poly.entity_id
_entity_poly.type
_entity_poly.pdbx_seq_one_letter_code
_entity_poly.pdbx_strand_id
1 'polypeptide(L)'
;PLLKKITLRIEKPWAPVGLPLDTVAVEITRSWHTAYVAFGSNLGDKKKYLDNGIQGLKDTPGCEVEAVSKYLVTEPYGGVEQDEFLNGVLRLRTLLTPEELLDRLHELEAEANRERLIHWGPRTLDLDILFYDNEIIDTPDLHIPHIDMQNRDFVLKPLDEIAPYYRHPVLNKTIHQLLTELNS
;
A
#
# COMPACT_ATOMS: atom_id res chain seq x y z
N PRO A 1 -7.86 19.74 2.27
CA PRO A 1 -7.25 20.69 1.32
C PRO A 1 -8.17 20.93 0.13
N LEU A 2 -8.25 22.19 -0.32
CA LEU A 2 -9.10 22.58 -1.46
C LEU A 2 -8.52 22.11 -2.81
N LEU A 3 -7.20 21.92 -2.87
CA LEU A 3 -6.50 21.52 -4.09
C LEU A 3 -6.46 19.99 -4.20
N LYS A 4 -7.11 19.44 -5.24
CA LYS A 4 -7.16 18.00 -5.51
C LYS A 4 -6.08 17.54 -6.48
N LYS A 5 -5.72 18.39 -7.44
CA LYS A 5 -4.76 18.09 -8.51
C LYS A 5 -4.02 19.36 -8.91
N ILE A 6 -2.75 19.25 -9.23
CA ILE A 6 -1.94 20.30 -9.84
C ILE A 6 -1.18 19.71 -11.03
N THR A 7 -1.11 20.46 -12.11
CA THR A 7 -0.24 20.18 -13.26
C THR A 7 0.68 21.36 -13.46
N LEU A 8 1.98 21.11 -13.43
CA LEU A 8 3.03 22.09 -13.72
C LEU A 8 3.69 21.72 -15.03
N ARG A 9 3.70 22.66 -15.96
CA ARG A 9 4.42 22.55 -17.24
C ARG A 9 5.49 23.62 -17.29
N ILE A 10 6.74 23.20 -17.50
CA ILE A 10 7.88 24.08 -17.66
C ILE A 10 8.36 23.94 -19.11
N GLU A 11 8.41 25.06 -19.84
CA GLU A 11 8.85 25.10 -21.22
C GLU A 11 10.17 25.87 -21.33
N LYS A 12 11.08 25.36 -22.14
CA LYS A 12 12.32 26.03 -22.52
C LYS A 12 12.29 26.23 -24.03
N PRO A 13 11.88 27.43 -24.53
CA PRO A 13 11.99 27.76 -25.96
C PRO A 13 13.45 27.81 -26.37
N TRP A 14 13.74 27.41 -27.58
CA TRP A 14 15.09 27.46 -28.17
C TRP A 14 16.14 26.62 -27.42
N ALA A 15 15.74 25.41 -26.92
CA ALA A 15 16.68 24.52 -26.25
C ALA A 15 17.78 24.05 -27.22
N PRO A 16 19.08 24.22 -26.90
CA PRO A 16 20.18 23.85 -27.78
C PRO A 16 20.43 22.34 -27.78
N VAL A 17 19.55 21.57 -28.40
CA VAL A 17 19.64 20.10 -28.46
C VAL A 17 20.18 19.56 -29.77
N GLY A 18 20.72 20.44 -30.64
CA GLY A 18 21.33 20.06 -31.92
C GLY A 18 20.33 19.67 -33.02
N LEU A 19 19.03 19.85 -32.77
CA LEU A 19 17.94 19.59 -33.70
C LEU A 19 17.04 20.84 -33.79
N PRO A 20 16.35 21.07 -34.94
CA PRO A 20 15.38 22.15 -35.05
C PRO A 20 14.14 21.85 -34.22
N LEU A 21 14.09 22.35 -32.99
CA LEU A 21 12.97 22.25 -32.06
C LEU A 21 12.51 23.65 -31.69
N ASP A 22 11.18 23.85 -31.66
CA ASP A 22 10.59 25.12 -31.22
C ASP A 22 10.65 25.26 -29.70
N THR A 23 10.45 24.15 -28.96
CA THR A 23 10.49 24.14 -27.49
C THR A 23 10.76 22.74 -26.94
N VAL A 24 11.30 22.68 -25.74
CA VAL A 24 11.34 21.48 -24.89
C VAL A 24 10.49 21.75 -23.65
N ALA A 25 9.60 20.85 -23.31
CA ALA A 25 8.73 20.97 -22.14
C ALA A 25 8.83 19.76 -21.22
N VAL A 26 8.69 20.01 -19.90
CA VAL A 26 8.46 18.98 -18.88
C VAL A 26 7.13 19.29 -18.21
N GLU A 27 6.27 18.29 -18.14
CA GLU A 27 4.99 18.37 -17.45
C GLU A 27 4.95 17.37 -16.30
N ILE A 28 4.57 17.83 -15.12
CA ILE A 28 4.42 17.02 -13.92
C ILE A 28 3.02 17.25 -13.37
N THR A 29 2.29 16.17 -13.16
CA THR A 29 0.99 16.19 -12.50
C THR A 29 1.11 15.51 -11.14
N ARG A 30 0.50 16.10 -10.11
CA ARG A 30 0.29 15.50 -8.79
C ARG A 30 -1.17 15.64 -8.40
N SER A 31 -1.75 14.55 -7.89
CA SER A 31 -3.10 14.50 -7.32
C SER A 31 -3.09 13.66 -6.06
N TRP A 32 -4.08 13.89 -5.21
CA TRP A 32 -4.29 13.03 -4.06
C TRP A 32 -4.99 11.74 -4.50
N HIS A 33 -4.46 10.63 -4.03
CA HIS A 33 -4.95 9.27 -4.24
C HIS A 33 -5.28 8.61 -2.91
N THR A 34 -6.11 7.59 -2.93
CA THR A 34 -6.43 6.76 -1.77
C THR A 34 -5.84 5.37 -1.96
N ALA A 35 -4.97 4.95 -1.04
CA ALA A 35 -4.45 3.61 -1.00
C ALA A 35 -4.92 2.86 0.26
N TYR A 36 -5.04 1.54 0.18
CA TYR A 36 -5.20 0.67 1.32
C TYR A 36 -3.95 -0.20 1.43
N VAL A 37 -3.34 -0.21 2.61
CA VAL A 37 -2.10 -0.93 2.87
C VAL A 37 -2.32 -1.91 4.01
N ALA A 38 -2.07 -3.20 3.76
CA ALA A 38 -1.99 -4.20 4.81
C ALA A 38 -0.65 -4.07 5.53
N PHE A 39 -0.65 -4.34 6.81
CA PHE A 39 0.56 -4.40 7.61
C PHE A 39 0.54 -5.63 8.52
N GLY A 40 1.71 -6.25 8.72
CA GLY A 40 1.86 -7.45 9.52
C GLY A 40 3.23 -7.57 10.18
N SER A 41 3.27 -8.28 11.32
CA SER A 41 4.50 -8.61 12.05
C SER A 41 4.31 -9.88 12.86
N ASN A 42 5.35 -10.74 12.93
CA ASN A 42 5.35 -11.91 13.82
C ASN A 42 6.69 -12.13 14.53
N LEU A 43 7.59 -11.15 14.50
CA LEU A 43 8.89 -11.21 15.20
C LEU A 43 9.04 -10.10 16.24
N GLY A 44 9.62 -10.43 17.38
CA GLY A 44 9.99 -9.49 18.42
C GLY A 44 8.84 -8.67 18.98
N ASP A 45 9.01 -7.37 19.16
CA ASP A 45 7.96 -6.46 19.59
C ASP A 45 7.08 -6.05 18.40
N LYS A 46 6.19 -6.98 18.00
CA LYS A 46 5.29 -6.86 16.84
C LYS A 46 4.58 -5.51 16.81
N LYS A 47 3.97 -5.14 17.95
CA LYS A 47 3.21 -3.88 18.04
C LYS A 47 4.08 -2.67 17.79
N LYS A 48 5.29 -2.64 18.34
CA LYS A 48 6.24 -1.54 18.16
C LYS A 48 6.67 -1.40 16.69
N TYR A 49 6.94 -2.53 16.01
CA TYR A 49 7.29 -2.50 14.59
C TYR A 49 6.15 -1.97 13.73
N LEU A 50 4.91 -2.40 14.00
CA LEU A 50 3.73 -1.91 13.27
C LEU A 50 3.48 -0.42 13.55
N ASP A 51 3.55 0.01 14.81
CA ASP A 51 3.37 1.41 15.18
C ASP A 51 4.44 2.30 14.53
N ASN A 52 5.71 1.84 14.45
CA ASN A 52 6.78 2.55 13.78
C ASN A 52 6.55 2.63 12.26
N GLY A 53 6.11 1.54 11.61
CA GLY A 53 5.78 1.55 10.19
C GLY A 53 4.66 2.53 9.85
N ILE A 54 3.58 2.54 10.65
CA ILE A 54 2.47 3.49 10.53
C ILE A 54 2.96 4.93 10.76
N GLN A 55 3.84 5.14 11.75
CA GLN A 55 4.42 6.47 12.01
C GLN A 55 5.32 6.91 10.84
N GLY A 56 6.13 6.02 10.28
CA GLY A 56 6.97 6.30 9.11
C GLY A 56 6.14 6.74 7.89
N LEU A 57 4.95 6.16 7.69
CA LEU A 57 4.02 6.64 6.66
C LEU A 57 3.44 8.03 6.97
N LYS A 58 3.11 8.31 8.23
CA LYS A 58 2.65 9.65 8.65
C LYS A 58 3.72 10.73 8.47
N ASP A 59 4.98 10.37 8.65
CA ASP A 59 6.12 11.29 8.52
C ASP A 59 6.59 11.43 7.07
N THR A 60 6.06 10.60 6.15
CA THR A 60 6.37 10.67 4.73
C THR A 60 5.69 11.87 4.07
N PRO A 61 6.43 12.79 3.44
CA PRO A 61 5.84 13.93 2.75
C PRO A 61 4.83 13.50 1.67
N GLY A 62 3.65 14.11 1.69
CA GLY A 62 2.58 13.77 0.75
C GLY A 62 1.81 12.50 1.12
N CYS A 63 1.93 12.02 2.35
CA CYS A 63 1.15 10.92 2.90
C CYS A 63 0.35 11.38 4.14
N GLU A 64 -0.91 10.97 4.21
CA GLU A 64 -1.82 11.22 5.33
C GLU A 64 -2.52 9.91 5.71
N VAL A 65 -2.22 9.32 6.86
CA VAL A 65 -2.92 8.13 7.37
C VAL A 65 -4.29 8.56 7.90
N GLU A 66 -5.36 8.19 7.18
CA GLU A 66 -6.73 8.61 7.49
C GLU A 66 -7.46 7.67 8.45
N ALA A 67 -7.18 6.37 8.38
CA ALA A 67 -7.76 5.36 9.25
C ALA A 67 -6.79 4.19 9.44
N VAL A 68 -6.86 3.55 10.60
CA VAL A 68 -6.14 2.32 10.93
C VAL A 68 -7.13 1.38 11.58
N SER A 69 -7.20 0.12 11.13
CA SER A 69 -8.02 -0.92 11.77
C SER A 69 -7.48 -1.28 13.15
N LYS A 70 -8.24 -2.03 13.91
CA LYS A 70 -7.71 -2.75 15.07
C LYS A 70 -6.67 -3.78 14.62
N TYR A 71 -5.75 -4.09 15.52
CA TYR A 71 -4.82 -5.19 15.31
C TYR A 71 -5.53 -6.53 15.49
N LEU A 72 -5.30 -7.44 14.55
CA LEU A 72 -5.84 -8.80 14.56
C LEU A 72 -4.69 -9.79 14.78
N VAL A 73 -4.79 -10.62 15.82
CA VAL A 73 -3.87 -11.74 16.03
C VAL A 73 -4.33 -12.93 15.18
N THR A 74 -3.43 -13.53 14.44
CA THR A 74 -3.73 -14.68 13.57
C THR A 74 -2.63 -15.72 13.59
N GLU A 75 -3.03 -16.99 13.41
CA GLU A 75 -2.10 -18.08 13.19
C GLU A 75 -1.29 -17.89 11.89
N PRO A 76 -0.08 -18.48 11.80
CA PRO A 76 0.72 -18.42 10.58
C PRO A 76 0.00 -19.02 9.38
N TYR A 77 0.05 -18.34 8.26
CA TYR A 77 -0.45 -18.81 6.98
C TYR A 77 0.63 -19.60 6.24
N GLY A 78 0.27 -20.76 5.62
CA GLY A 78 1.18 -21.50 4.76
C GLY A 78 1.96 -22.66 5.39
N GLY A 79 1.64 -23.07 6.64
CA GLY A 79 2.16 -24.32 7.23
C GLY A 79 3.63 -24.29 7.68
N VAL A 80 4.23 -23.11 7.77
CA VAL A 80 5.57 -22.90 8.39
C VAL A 80 5.37 -22.68 9.88
N GLU A 81 6.08 -23.45 10.73
CA GLU A 81 6.06 -23.26 12.18
C GLU A 81 6.74 -21.93 12.55
N GLN A 82 5.96 -20.98 13.05
CA GLN A 82 6.39 -19.65 13.45
C GLN A 82 5.38 -19.01 14.40
N ASP A 83 5.76 -17.90 15.04
CA ASP A 83 4.89 -17.19 15.95
C ASP A 83 3.65 -16.61 15.26
N GLU A 84 2.57 -16.42 16.05
CA GLU A 84 1.36 -15.71 15.62
C GLU A 84 1.68 -14.34 15.01
N PHE A 85 0.95 -13.97 13.99
CA PHE A 85 1.01 -12.66 13.38
C PHE A 85 0.12 -11.65 14.10
N LEU A 86 0.58 -10.40 14.12
CA LEU A 86 -0.24 -9.24 14.41
C LEU A 86 -0.46 -8.50 13.09
N ASN A 87 -1.70 -8.46 12.59
CA ASN A 87 -2.07 -7.92 11.29
C ASN A 87 -3.04 -6.74 11.41
N GLY A 88 -3.10 -5.93 10.38
CA GLY A 88 -4.08 -4.86 10.24
C GLY A 88 -4.06 -4.24 8.84
N VAL A 89 -4.94 -3.27 8.64
CA VAL A 89 -5.03 -2.49 7.40
C VAL A 89 -5.15 -1.01 7.74
N LEU A 90 -4.48 -0.15 6.96
CA LEU A 90 -4.67 1.29 7.03
C LEU A 90 -5.20 1.85 5.71
N ARG A 91 -5.90 2.99 5.81
CA ARG A 91 -6.25 3.84 4.69
C ARG A 91 -5.31 5.03 4.64
N LEU A 92 -4.63 5.17 3.53
CA LEU A 92 -3.67 6.21 3.24
C LEU A 92 -4.19 7.13 2.15
N ARG A 93 -4.10 8.42 2.37
CA ARG A 93 -4.22 9.43 1.33
C ARG A 93 -2.82 9.87 0.93
N THR A 94 -2.49 9.83 -0.37
CA THR A 94 -1.11 10.04 -0.82
C THR A 94 -1.00 10.82 -2.12
N LEU A 95 0.12 11.53 -2.30
CA LEU A 95 0.57 12.15 -3.55
C LEU A 95 1.58 11.28 -4.31
N LEU A 96 2.06 10.21 -3.68
CA LEU A 96 2.99 9.25 -4.29
C LEU A 96 2.28 8.46 -5.39
N THR A 97 2.96 8.13 -6.47
CA THR A 97 2.47 7.14 -7.44
C THR A 97 2.46 5.74 -6.82
N PRO A 98 1.82 4.73 -7.43
CA PRO A 98 1.86 3.36 -6.92
C PRO A 98 3.28 2.83 -6.71
N GLU A 99 4.19 3.12 -7.65
CA GLU A 99 5.59 2.72 -7.60
C GLU A 99 6.36 3.48 -6.50
N GLU A 100 6.18 4.81 -6.42
CA GLU A 100 6.78 5.63 -5.35
C GLU A 100 6.29 5.17 -3.96
N LEU A 101 5.03 4.76 -3.84
CA LEU A 101 4.49 4.21 -2.60
C LEU A 101 5.12 2.85 -2.29
N LEU A 102 5.23 1.94 -3.26
CA LEU A 102 5.89 0.64 -3.09
C LEU A 102 7.33 0.80 -2.61
N ASP A 103 8.09 1.69 -3.25
CA ASP A 103 9.47 1.98 -2.84
C ASP A 103 9.53 2.46 -1.39
N ARG A 104 8.61 3.37 -0.99
CA ARG A 104 8.56 3.86 0.39
C ARG A 104 8.20 2.77 1.41
N LEU A 105 7.29 1.86 1.07
CA LEU A 105 6.96 0.72 1.91
C LEU A 105 8.18 -0.20 2.11
N HIS A 106 8.91 -0.51 1.05
CA HIS A 106 10.15 -1.30 1.11
C HIS A 106 11.24 -0.63 1.97
N GLU A 107 11.39 0.71 1.90
CA GLU A 107 12.30 1.45 2.78
C GLU A 107 11.91 1.27 4.25
N LEU A 108 10.63 1.41 4.61
CA LEU A 108 10.16 1.24 5.99
C LEU A 108 10.36 -0.20 6.50
N GLU A 109 10.16 -1.20 5.63
CA GLU A 109 10.47 -2.58 5.96
C GLU A 109 11.97 -2.79 6.21
N ALA A 110 12.82 -2.20 5.38
CA ALA A 110 14.28 -2.27 5.55
C ALA A 110 14.74 -1.56 6.85
N GLU A 111 14.15 -0.40 7.18
CA GLU A 111 14.39 0.31 8.45
C GLU A 111 14.01 -0.54 9.67
N ALA A 112 13.01 -1.42 9.54
CA ALA A 112 12.59 -2.38 10.56
C ALA A 112 13.46 -3.64 10.61
N ASN A 113 14.64 -3.69 9.95
CA ASN A 113 15.54 -4.84 9.83
C ASN A 113 14.84 -6.08 9.24
N ARG A 114 14.01 -5.91 8.22
CA ARG A 114 13.40 -7.03 7.50
C ARG A 114 14.48 -7.82 6.76
N GLU A 115 14.86 -8.97 7.29
CA GLU A 115 15.65 -9.96 6.57
C GLU A 115 14.73 -11.01 5.94
N ARG A 116 14.62 -11.04 4.61
CA ARG A 116 13.91 -12.08 3.87
C ARG A 116 14.81 -13.31 3.72
N LEU A 117 14.89 -14.14 4.73
CA LEU A 117 15.68 -15.37 4.69
C LEU A 117 14.91 -16.55 4.07
N ILE A 118 13.59 -16.58 4.18
CA ILE A 118 12.73 -17.69 3.73
C ILE A 118 11.43 -17.12 3.14
N HIS A 119 10.94 -17.71 2.03
CA HIS A 119 9.62 -17.41 1.47
C HIS A 119 8.54 -17.78 2.49
N TRP A 120 7.64 -16.84 2.84
CA TRP A 120 6.68 -16.93 3.96
C TRP A 120 7.30 -17.10 5.35
N GLY A 121 8.58 -16.76 5.54
CA GLY A 121 9.25 -16.78 6.82
C GLY A 121 8.84 -15.64 7.78
N PRO A 122 9.37 -15.68 9.01
CA PRO A 122 9.12 -14.66 10.03
C PRO A 122 9.53 -13.24 9.57
N ARG A 123 8.78 -12.21 10.00
CA ARG A 123 8.98 -10.80 9.56
C ARG A 123 8.81 -9.83 10.71
N THR A 124 9.72 -8.86 10.80
CA THR A 124 9.61 -7.74 11.72
C THR A 124 8.50 -6.78 11.29
N LEU A 125 8.45 -6.47 9.99
CA LEU A 125 7.42 -5.62 9.36
C LEU A 125 7.18 -6.11 7.93
N ASP A 126 5.91 -6.18 7.54
CA ASP A 126 5.44 -6.50 6.20
C ASP A 126 4.37 -5.48 5.81
N LEU A 127 4.53 -4.84 4.63
CA LEU A 127 3.65 -3.78 4.15
C LEU A 127 3.28 -4.07 2.69
N ASP A 128 1.98 -4.36 2.43
CA ASP A 128 1.48 -4.69 1.10
C ASP A 128 0.41 -3.70 0.64
N ILE A 129 0.53 -3.16 -0.58
CA ILE A 129 -0.52 -2.33 -1.20
C ILE A 129 -1.68 -3.24 -1.61
N LEU A 130 -2.85 -3.06 -1.00
CA LEU A 130 -4.06 -3.80 -1.33
C LEU A 130 -4.80 -3.16 -2.52
N PHE A 131 -4.98 -1.84 -2.44
CA PHE A 131 -5.66 -1.03 -3.44
C PHE A 131 -4.99 0.33 -3.58
N TYR A 132 -5.11 0.90 -4.76
CA TYR A 132 -4.73 2.28 -5.05
C TYR A 132 -5.79 2.90 -5.97
N ASP A 133 -6.64 3.78 -5.44
CA ASP A 133 -7.90 4.19 -6.07
C ASP A 133 -8.65 2.98 -6.66
N ASN A 134 -9.12 3.06 -7.89
CA ASN A 134 -9.69 1.92 -8.64
C ASN A 134 -8.71 1.38 -9.70
N GLU A 135 -7.43 1.63 -9.54
CA GLU A 135 -6.40 1.22 -10.50
C GLU A 135 -6.27 -0.31 -10.55
N ILE A 136 -5.94 -0.81 -11.74
CA ILE A 136 -5.58 -2.20 -11.98
C ILE A 136 -4.18 -2.18 -12.58
N ILE A 137 -3.22 -2.66 -11.81
CA ILE A 137 -1.80 -2.70 -12.18
C ILE A 137 -1.34 -4.16 -12.12
N ASP A 138 -0.70 -4.64 -13.19
CA ASP A 138 -0.17 -5.99 -13.30
C ASP A 138 1.22 -5.92 -13.94
N THR A 139 2.22 -5.72 -13.10
CA THR A 139 3.64 -5.66 -13.48
C THR A 139 4.43 -6.73 -12.73
N PRO A 140 5.68 -7.02 -13.12
CA PRO A 140 6.50 -8.00 -12.38
C PRO A 140 6.70 -7.68 -10.90
N ASP A 141 6.69 -6.39 -10.54
CA ASP A 141 7.03 -5.92 -9.20
C ASP A 141 5.81 -5.44 -8.40
N LEU A 142 4.66 -5.17 -9.06
CA LEU A 142 3.49 -4.58 -8.42
C LEU A 142 2.18 -5.11 -9.00
N HIS A 143 1.34 -5.68 -8.14
CA HIS A 143 -0.01 -6.11 -8.47
C HIS A 143 -1.03 -5.34 -7.63
N ILE A 144 -1.93 -4.58 -8.28
CA ILE A 144 -3.04 -3.87 -7.67
C ILE A 144 -4.33 -4.20 -8.44
N PRO A 145 -5.37 -4.70 -7.77
CA PRO A 145 -5.45 -5.15 -6.38
C PRO A 145 -4.45 -6.26 -6.04
N HIS A 146 -4.06 -6.34 -4.76
CA HIS A 146 -3.18 -7.42 -4.31
C HIS A 146 -3.74 -8.79 -4.69
N ILE A 147 -2.90 -9.62 -5.32
CA ILE A 147 -3.31 -10.83 -6.07
C ILE A 147 -4.10 -11.87 -5.26
N ASP A 148 -3.89 -11.96 -3.95
CA ASP A 148 -4.45 -13.01 -3.11
C ASP A 148 -5.28 -12.48 -1.90
N MET A 149 -5.56 -11.17 -1.86
CA MET A 149 -6.23 -10.57 -0.71
C MET A 149 -7.63 -11.14 -0.43
N GLN A 150 -8.36 -11.54 -1.48
CA GLN A 150 -9.71 -12.08 -1.37
C GLN A 150 -9.79 -13.45 -0.68
N ASN A 151 -8.65 -14.16 -0.57
CA ASN A 151 -8.54 -15.46 0.06
C ASN A 151 -7.98 -15.39 1.50
N ARG A 152 -7.68 -14.17 1.99
CA ARG A 152 -7.01 -13.93 3.27
C ARG A 152 -7.97 -13.25 4.25
N ASP A 153 -8.50 -13.99 5.20
CA ASP A 153 -9.40 -13.46 6.21
C ASP A 153 -8.72 -12.41 7.11
N PHE A 154 -7.41 -12.58 7.37
CA PHE A 154 -6.59 -11.64 8.14
C PHE A 154 -6.32 -10.31 7.42
N VAL A 155 -6.62 -10.23 6.13
CA VAL A 155 -6.65 -8.99 5.34
C VAL A 155 -8.07 -8.45 5.25
N LEU A 156 -9.05 -9.32 4.90
CA LEU A 156 -10.43 -8.87 4.69
C LEU A 156 -11.11 -8.39 5.96
N LYS A 157 -10.88 -9.04 7.11
CA LYS A 157 -11.47 -8.63 8.41
C LYS A 157 -11.09 -7.20 8.81
N PRO A 158 -9.79 -6.83 8.90
CA PRO A 158 -9.40 -5.46 9.22
C PRO A 158 -9.75 -4.45 8.11
N LEU A 159 -9.77 -4.87 6.86
CA LEU A 159 -10.20 -4.01 5.76
C LEU A 159 -11.70 -3.72 5.80
N ASP A 160 -12.54 -4.72 6.14
CA ASP A 160 -13.98 -4.56 6.33
C ASP A 160 -14.31 -3.57 7.47
N GLU A 161 -13.50 -3.54 8.53
CA GLU A 161 -13.67 -2.58 9.65
C GLU A 161 -13.58 -1.12 9.17
N ILE A 162 -12.69 -0.80 8.23
CA ILE A 162 -12.41 0.59 7.81
C ILE A 162 -13.00 0.95 6.44
N ALA A 163 -13.36 -0.05 5.62
CA ALA A 163 -13.83 0.15 4.25
C ALA A 163 -14.82 -0.93 3.78
N PRO A 164 -15.92 -1.25 4.52
CA PRO A 164 -16.83 -2.37 4.19
C PRO A 164 -17.49 -2.23 2.81
N TYR A 165 -17.74 -1.01 2.37
CA TYR A 165 -18.42 -0.71 1.11
C TYR A 165 -17.46 -0.42 -0.06
N TYR A 166 -16.15 -0.43 0.18
CA TYR A 166 -15.20 -0.30 -0.91
C TYR A 166 -15.35 -1.48 -1.87
N ARG A 167 -15.37 -1.19 -3.18
CA ARG A 167 -15.62 -2.18 -4.20
C ARG A 167 -14.32 -2.61 -4.86
N HIS A 168 -14.05 -3.91 -4.83
CA HIS A 168 -12.91 -4.50 -5.52
C HIS A 168 -13.02 -4.28 -7.03
N PRO A 169 -12.08 -3.57 -7.69
CA PRO A 169 -12.26 -3.13 -9.08
C PRO A 169 -12.35 -4.28 -10.10
N VAL A 170 -11.73 -5.44 -9.81
CA VAL A 170 -11.77 -6.61 -10.69
C VAL A 170 -12.98 -7.50 -10.38
N LEU A 171 -13.20 -7.84 -9.09
CA LEU A 171 -14.24 -8.79 -8.69
C LEU A 171 -15.64 -8.14 -8.63
N ASN A 172 -15.70 -6.81 -8.65
CA ASN A 172 -16.93 -6.02 -8.57
C ASN A 172 -17.82 -6.35 -7.34
N LYS A 173 -17.20 -6.81 -6.25
CA LYS A 173 -17.81 -7.09 -4.94
C LYS A 173 -17.31 -6.12 -3.90
N THR A 174 -18.13 -5.81 -2.90
CA THR A 174 -17.67 -5.02 -1.75
C THR A 174 -16.78 -5.87 -0.86
N ILE A 175 -15.95 -5.23 -0.03
CA ILE A 175 -15.10 -5.94 0.94
C ILE A 175 -15.96 -6.79 1.88
N HIS A 176 -17.09 -6.26 2.34
CA HIS A 176 -18.03 -7.00 3.17
C HIS A 176 -18.60 -8.26 2.47
N GLN A 177 -18.89 -8.18 1.18
CA GLN A 177 -19.33 -9.34 0.39
C GLN A 177 -18.22 -10.39 0.27
N LEU A 178 -16.97 -9.96 -0.01
CA LEU A 178 -15.82 -10.88 -0.09
C LEU A 178 -15.58 -11.58 1.24
N LEU A 179 -15.62 -10.86 2.35
CA LEU A 179 -15.46 -11.44 3.68
C LEU A 179 -16.58 -12.43 4.02
N THR A 180 -17.83 -12.12 3.67
CA THR A 180 -18.98 -13.01 3.90
C THR A 180 -18.83 -14.30 3.10
N GLU A 181 -18.43 -14.23 1.84
CA GLU A 181 -18.21 -15.39 0.97
C GLU A 181 -17.05 -16.27 1.47
N LEU A 182 -15.98 -15.66 1.96
CA LEU A 182 -14.83 -16.40 2.49
C LEU A 182 -15.17 -17.20 3.75
N ASN A 183 -16.15 -16.74 4.54
CA ASN A 183 -16.58 -17.38 5.78
C ASN A 183 -17.76 -18.38 5.59
N SER A 184 -18.24 -18.58 4.34
CA SER A 184 -19.37 -19.47 4.00
C SER A 184 -18.89 -20.89 3.69
#